data_997940c2e7f9125591267ae0a45d19ec
#
_entry.id   997940c2e7f9125591267ae0a45d19ec
#
_cell.length_a   1.000
_cell.length_b   1.000
_cell.length_c   1.000
_cell.angle_alpha   90.00
_cell.angle_beta   90.00
_cell.angle_gamma   90.00
#
_symmetry.space_group_name_H-M   'P 1'
#
loop_
_entity.id
_entity.type
_entity.pdbx_description
1 polymer ?
#
loop_
_entity_poly.entity_id
_entity_poly.type
_entity_poly.pdbx_seq_one_letter_code
_entity_poly.pdbx_strand_id
1 'polypeptide(L)'
;MRGDQRRRRADPDLSTVESPITLSGCAGNASTTATVEAHILHTYIGDLIVTLVAPDGSAYPLHNRAGGSTDNIDQTYTVDLSSEPANGTWKLRIQDAAAADIGRIDSWTITL
;
A
#
# COMPACT_ATOMS: atom_id res chain seq x y z
N MET A 1 -4.33 4.58 15.85
CA MET A 1 -5.26 3.61 15.22
C MET A 1 -4.48 2.77 14.22
N ARG A 2 -4.67 1.49 14.25
CA ARG A 2 -3.95 0.54 13.42
C ARG A 2 -4.94 -0.37 12.69
N GLY A 3 -4.67 -0.69 11.42
CA GLY A 3 -5.44 -1.63 10.66
C GLY A 3 -4.55 -2.57 9.87
N ASP A 4 -4.95 -3.83 9.78
CA ASP A 4 -4.26 -4.89 9.05
C ASP A 4 -5.14 -5.44 7.95
N GLN A 5 -4.55 -5.76 6.80
CA GLN A 5 -5.19 -6.54 5.76
C GLN A 5 -4.31 -7.75 5.45
N ARG A 6 -4.82 -8.93 5.78
CA ARG A 6 -4.12 -10.20 5.56
C ARG A 6 -4.73 -11.00 4.42
N ARG A 7 -5.76 -10.47 3.80
CA ARG A 7 -6.39 -11.08 2.65
C ARG A 7 -5.53 -10.85 1.43
N ARG A 8 -5.13 -11.91 0.78
CA ARG A 8 -4.30 -11.83 -0.42
C ARG A 8 -5.08 -11.29 -1.60
N ARG A 9 -4.44 -10.39 -2.33
CA ARG A 9 -4.97 -9.82 -3.57
C ARG A 9 -4.00 -10.13 -4.69
N ALA A 10 -4.48 -10.84 -5.71
CA ALA A 10 -3.68 -11.13 -6.89
C ALA A 10 -3.33 -9.84 -7.64
N ASP A 11 -2.12 -9.78 -8.15
CA ASP A 11 -1.59 -8.68 -8.95
C ASP A 11 -1.37 -9.22 -10.39
N PRO A 12 -2.42 -9.22 -11.23
CA PRO A 12 -2.26 -9.66 -12.62
C PRO A 12 -1.37 -8.72 -13.41
N ASP A 13 -0.78 -9.27 -14.47
CA ASP A 13 0.08 -8.52 -15.37
C ASP A 13 -0.59 -7.26 -15.90
N LEU A 14 0.14 -6.14 -15.93
CA LEU A 14 -0.30 -4.84 -16.46
C LEU A 14 -1.63 -4.36 -15.87
N SER A 15 -1.85 -4.63 -14.60
CA SER A 15 -3.11 -4.25 -13.97
C SER A 15 -2.87 -3.54 -12.64
N THR A 16 -3.95 -2.95 -12.13
CA THR A 16 -3.96 -2.27 -10.83
C THR A 16 -4.84 -3.06 -9.86
N VAL A 17 -4.30 -3.29 -8.67
CA VAL A 17 -5.00 -3.98 -7.58
C VAL A 17 -5.01 -3.08 -6.36
N GLU A 18 -6.14 -3.04 -5.66
CA GLU A 18 -6.28 -2.29 -4.42
C GLU A 18 -6.71 -3.22 -3.29
N SER A 19 -6.08 -3.05 -2.12
CA SER A 19 -6.45 -3.78 -0.90
C SER A 19 -6.94 -2.78 0.15
N PRO A 20 -8.20 -2.84 0.57
CA PRO A 20 -8.76 -1.86 1.49
C PRO A 20 -8.59 -2.25 2.95
N ILE A 21 -8.41 -1.23 3.81
CA ILE A 21 -8.58 -1.34 5.27
C ILE A 21 -9.52 -0.22 5.69
N THR A 22 -10.62 -0.58 6.34
CA THR A 22 -11.57 0.39 6.87
C THR A 22 -11.33 0.58 8.36
N LEU A 23 -11.09 1.82 8.77
CA LEU A 23 -10.92 2.21 10.16
C LEU A 23 -12.09 3.05 10.62
N SER A 24 -12.55 2.81 11.85
CA SER A 24 -13.62 3.55 12.48
C SER A 24 -13.34 3.75 13.97
N GLY A 25 -13.99 4.73 14.57
CA GLY A 25 -13.77 5.04 15.98
C GLY A 25 -12.46 5.78 16.25
N CYS A 26 -11.77 6.26 15.23
CA CYS A 26 -10.58 7.08 15.40
C CYS A 26 -10.97 8.53 15.64
N ALA A 27 -10.25 9.20 16.54
CA ALA A 27 -10.45 10.62 16.79
C ALA A 27 -9.44 11.45 15.99
N GLY A 28 -9.93 12.47 15.28
CA GLY A 28 -9.08 13.44 14.60
C GLY A 28 -8.38 12.90 13.36
N ASN A 29 -7.26 13.55 13.04
CA ASN A 29 -6.47 13.24 11.87
C ASN A 29 -5.38 12.20 12.17
N ALA A 30 -4.84 11.60 11.12
CA ALA A 30 -3.68 10.74 11.19
C ALA A 30 -2.43 11.53 11.64
N SER A 31 -1.33 10.84 11.92
CA SER A 31 -0.13 11.48 12.44
C SER A 31 0.84 11.90 11.34
N THR A 32 1.82 12.75 11.72
CA THR A 32 2.93 13.10 10.84
C THR A 32 3.91 11.95 10.64
N THR A 33 3.86 10.93 11.49
CA THR A 33 4.74 9.77 11.48
C THR A 33 3.95 8.48 11.31
N ALA A 34 2.90 8.50 10.51
CA ALA A 34 2.14 7.30 10.17
C ALA A 34 3.01 6.30 9.42
N THR A 35 2.77 5.02 9.64
CA THR A 35 3.54 3.96 8.98
C THR A 35 2.66 3.02 8.19
N VAL A 36 3.21 2.56 7.06
CA VAL A 36 2.60 1.53 6.22
C VAL A 36 3.61 0.40 6.09
N GLU A 37 3.27 -0.76 6.65
CA GLU A 37 4.07 -1.97 6.51
C GLU A 37 3.47 -2.80 5.38
N ALA A 38 4.24 -3.03 4.32
CA ALA A 38 3.78 -3.72 3.13
C ALA A 38 4.53 -5.03 2.93
N HIS A 39 3.78 -6.11 2.68
CA HIS A 39 4.30 -7.42 2.33
C HIS A 39 3.71 -7.81 0.98
N ILE A 40 4.51 -7.65 -0.05
CA ILE A 40 4.10 -7.86 -1.45
C ILE A 40 4.99 -8.94 -2.05
N LEU A 41 4.36 -9.98 -2.59
CA LEU A 41 5.05 -11.05 -3.30
C LEU A 41 5.08 -10.72 -4.79
N HIS A 42 6.27 -10.59 -5.35
CA HIS A 42 6.46 -10.29 -6.77
C HIS A 42 7.86 -10.70 -7.20
N THR A 43 8.01 -11.13 -8.44
CA THR A 43 9.30 -11.61 -8.97
C THR A 43 10.20 -10.49 -9.50
N TYR A 44 9.66 -9.28 -9.68
CA TYR A 44 10.42 -8.16 -10.21
C TYR A 44 9.82 -6.84 -9.71
N ILE A 45 10.24 -6.40 -8.53
CA ILE A 45 9.63 -5.23 -7.89
C ILE A 45 9.88 -3.91 -8.63
N GLY A 46 10.89 -3.87 -9.49
CA GLY A 46 11.14 -2.72 -10.37
C GLY A 46 10.02 -2.43 -11.37
N ASP A 47 9.07 -3.35 -11.54
CA ASP A 47 7.88 -3.17 -12.37
C ASP A 47 6.70 -2.61 -11.57
N LEU A 48 6.83 -2.47 -10.26
CA LEU A 48 5.73 -2.10 -9.38
C LEU A 48 5.72 -0.63 -9.03
N ILE A 49 4.52 -0.06 -9.01
CA ILE A 49 4.22 1.22 -8.39
C ILE A 49 3.26 0.95 -7.23
N VAL A 50 3.70 1.28 -6.02
CA VAL A 50 2.91 1.06 -4.80
C VAL A 50 2.50 2.41 -4.23
N THR A 51 1.21 2.60 -4.02
CA THR A 51 0.65 3.89 -3.57
C THR A 51 -0.32 3.64 -2.43
N LEU A 52 -0.22 4.45 -1.38
CA LEU A 52 -1.26 4.52 -0.34
C LEU A 52 -2.32 5.53 -0.79
N VAL A 53 -3.58 5.13 -0.76
CA VAL A 53 -4.72 6.00 -1.10
C VAL A 53 -5.53 6.27 0.17
N ALA A 54 -5.66 7.54 0.52
CA ALA A 54 -6.41 7.98 1.68
C ALA A 54 -7.93 7.95 1.41
N PRO A 55 -8.76 8.02 2.48
CA PRO A 55 -10.22 7.98 2.31
C PRO A 55 -10.79 9.09 1.44
N ASP A 56 -10.12 10.23 1.33
CA ASP A 56 -10.53 11.35 0.48
C ASP A 56 -10.03 11.24 -0.96
N GLY A 57 -9.31 10.17 -1.30
CA GLY A 57 -8.76 9.94 -2.63
C GLY A 57 -7.33 10.45 -2.82
N SER A 58 -6.74 11.09 -1.82
CA SER A 58 -5.34 11.55 -1.92
C SER A 58 -4.38 10.37 -2.04
N ALA A 59 -3.39 10.49 -2.91
CA ALA A 59 -2.43 9.42 -3.20
C ALA A 59 -1.05 9.77 -2.64
N TYR A 60 -0.44 8.80 -1.97
CA TYR A 60 0.89 8.91 -1.37
C TYR A 60 1.78 7.81 -1.93
N PRO A 61 2.70 8.12 -2.87
CA PRO A 61 3.56 7.09 -3.45
C PRO A 61 4.54 6.55 -2.42
N LEU A 62 4.63 5.22 -2.36
CA LEU A 62 5.53 4.50 -1.45
C LEU A 62 6.71 3.87 -2.20
N HIS A 63 6.44 3.28 -3.36
CA HIS A 63 7.44 2.60 -4.18
C HIS A 63 7.14 2.90 -5.64
N ASN A 64 8.14 3.35 -6.38
CA ASN A 64 7.98 3.74 -7.77
C ASN A 64 9.08 3.10 -8.62
N ARG A 65 8.85 1.86 -9.05
CA ARG A 65 9.69 1.12 -9.99
C ARG A 65 11.18 1.04 -9.59
N ALA A 66 11.44 0.98 -8.28
CA ALA A 66 12.80 0.83 -7.75
C ALA A 66 13.11 -0.64 -7.43
N GLY A 67 14.39 -0.97 -7.25
CA GLY A 67 14.84 -2.29 -6.83
C GLY A 67 15.07 -3.29 -7.94
N GLY A 68 14.82 -2.95 -9.19
CA GLY A 68 15.12 -3.79 -10.36
C GLY A 68 14.54 -5.20 -10.25
N SER A 69 15.38 -6.20 -10.41
CA SER A 69 15.00 -7.62 -10.40
C SER A 69 14.88 -8.22 -9.00
N THR A 70 14.93 -7.41 -7.96
CA THR A 70 14.73 -7.89 -6.58
C THR A 70 13.34 -8.50 -6.43
N ASP A 71 13.26 -9.62 -5.71
CA ASP A 71 12.00 -10.29 -5.38
C ASP A 71 11.40 -9.68 -4.12
N ASN A 72 10.08 -9.51 -4.13
CA ASN A 72 9.25 -9.17 -2.99
C ASN A 72 9.54 -7.80 -2.36
N ILE A 73 8.50 -7.21 -1.79
CA ILE A 73 8.59 -6.02 -0.94
C ILE A 73 8.17 -6.42 0.47
N ASP A 74 9.09 -6.27 1.43
CA ASP A 74 8.85 -6.42 2.86
C ASP A 74 9.41 -5.17 3.52
N GLN A 75 8.63 -4.11 3.61
CA GLN A 75 9.16 -2.83 4.03
C GLN A 75 8.11 -2.00 4.76
N THR A 76 8.59 -1.17 5.71
CA THR A 76 7.77 -0.19 6.40
C THR A 76 8.12 1.20 5.89
N TYR A 77 7.08 1.91 5.43
CA TYR A 77 7.20 3.28 4.93
C TYR A 77 6.64 4.24 5.97
N THR A 78 7.33 5.34 6.22
CA THR A 78 6.85 6.43 7.09
C THR A 78 6.31 7.55 6.22
N VAL A 79 5.07 7.98 6.49
CA VAL A 79 4.37 8.97 5.68
C VAL A 79 3.70 10.00 6.58
N ASP A 80 3.82 11.28 6.24
CA ASP A 80 3.07 12.34 6.90
C ASP A 80 1.62 12.34 6.38
N LEU A 81 0.69 11.89 7.21
CA LEU A 81 -0.73 11.83 6.90
C LEU A 81 -1.56 12.79 7.76
N SER A 82 -0.94 13.79 8.36
CA SER A 82 -1.57 14.69 9.32
C SER A 82 -2.68 15.56 8.73
N SER A 83 -2.74 15.70 7.41
CA SER A 83 -3.83 16.41 6.73
C SER A 83 -5.05 15.52 6.45
N GLU A 84 -4.98 14.23 6.77
CA GLU A 84 -6.02 13.25 6.47
C GLU A 84 -6.77 12.82 7.72
N PRO A 85 -8.11 12.69 7.67
CA PRO A 85 -8.85 12.08 8.79
C PRO A 85 -8.45 10.61 8.92
N ALA A 86 -8.33 10.14 10.17
CA ALA A 86 -7.93 8.76 10.43
C ALA A 86 -9.03 7.76 10.06
N ASN A 87 -10.30 8.15 10.25
CA ASN A 87 -11.45 7.30 9.89
C ASN A 87 -11.64 7.22 8.39
N GLY A 88 -12.07 6.05 7.92
CA GLY A 88 -12.45 5.82 6.54
C GLY A 88 -11.76 4.61 5.96
N THR A 89 -11.88 4.44 4.66
CA THR A 89 -11.26 3.33 3.94
C THR A 89 -9.94 3.79 3.33
N TRP A 90 -8.85 3.20 3.82
CA TRP A 90 -7.51 3.36 3.28
C TRP A 90 -7.23 2.20 2.33
N LYS A 91 -6.51 2.44 1.24
CA LYS A 91 -6.20 1.41 0.25
C LYS A 91 -4.71 1.37 -0.03
N LEU A 92 -4.17 0.16 -0.14
CA LEU A 92 -2.85 -0.02 -0.73
C LEU A 92 -3.06 -0.40 -2.19
N ARG A 93 -2.58 0.45 -3.08
CA ARG A 93 -2.70 0.25 -4.53
C ARG A 93 -1.38 -0.23 -5.08
N ILE A 94 -1.43 -1.30 -5.87
CA ILE A 94 -0.29 -1.78 -6.62
C ILE A 94 -0.63 -1.73 -8.09
N GLN A 95 0.25 -1.09 -8.87
CA GLN A 95 0.19 -1.10 -10.32
C GLN A 95 1.39 -1.84 -10.85
N ASP A 96 1.15 -2.89 -11.64
CA ASP A 96 2.19 -3.60 -12.37
C ASP A 96 2.35 -2.91 -13.73
N ALA A 97 3.52 -2.29 -13.93
CA ALA A 97 3.76 -1.43 -15.09
C ALA A 97 4.45 -2.16 -16.24
N ALA A 98 4.77 -3.43 -16.10
CA ALA A 98 5.41 -4.22 -17.13
C ALA A 98 4.82 -5.63 -17.21
N ALA A 99 4.90 -6.22 -18.40
CA ALA A 99 4.39 -7.57 -18.65
C ALA A 99 5.36 -8.64 -18.15
N ALA A 100 4.87 -9.87 -18.05
CA ALA A 100 5.58 -11.11 -17.79
C ALA A 100 5.84 -11.46 -16.32
N ASP A 101 5.58 -10.57 -15.38
CA ASP A 101 5.69 -10.87 -13.96
C ASP A 101 4.31 -10.87 -13.28
N ILE A 102 4.12 -11.76 -12.33
CA ILE A 102 2.89 -11.85 -11.54
C ILE A 102 3.23 -11.89 -10.06
N GLY A 103 2.32 -11.35 -9.25
CA GLY A 103 2.51 -11.31 -7.81
C GLY A 103 1.21 -11.06 -7.08
N ARG A 104 1.30 -10.69 -5.82
CA ARG A 104 0.13 -10.37 -5.00
C ARG A 104 0.52 -9.56 -3.79
N ILE A 105 -0.46 -8.83 -3.26
CA ILE A 105 -0.37 -8.28 -1.90
C ILE A 105 -0.61 -9.43 -0.94
N ASP A 106 0.38 -9.77 -0.12
CA ASP A 106 0.22 -10.80 0.89
C ASP A 106 -0.50 -10.24 2.12
N SER A 107 0.01 -9.15 2.66
CA SER A 107 -0.62 -8.42 3.77
C SER A 107 -0.07 -7.01 3.85
N TRP A 108 -0.78 -6.13 4.56
CA TRP A 108 -0.26 -4.82 4.90
C TRP A 108 -0.91 -4.29 6.18
N THR A 109 -0.19 -3.40 6.86
CA THR A 109 -0.63 -2.79 8.12
C THR A 109 -0.45 -1.30 8.02
N ILE A 110 -1.46 -0.54 8.41
CA ILE A 110 -1.38 0.91 8.53
C ILE A 110 -1.50 1.29 10.01
N THR A 111 -0.60 2.17 10.46
CA THR A 111 -0.60 2.74 11.80
C THR A 111 -0.65 4.25 11.69
N LEU A 112 -1.69 4.83 12.20
CA LEU A 112 -1.98 6.26 12.06
C LEU A 112 -1.71 7.06 13.32
#